data_a53e1c20489a7f81eadb0ae43deb885e
#
_entry.id   a53e1c20489a7f81eadb0ae43deb885e
#
_cell.length_a   1.000
_cell.length_b   1.000
_cell.length_c   1.000
_cell.angle_alpha   90.00
_cell.angle_beta   90.00
_cell.angle_gamma   90.00
#
_symmetry.space_group_name_H-M   'P 1'
#
loop_
_entity.id
_entity.type
_entity.pdbx_description
1 polymer ?
#
loop_
_entity_poly.entity_id
_entity_poly.type
_entity_poly.pdbx_seq_one_letter_code
_entity_poly.pdbx_strand_id
1 'polypeptide(L)'
;MEIREYLSKLKNGLTYKGNQSAFVTDLFQACGSNHFLPEQRNSSTQKNLFKGRPLTGEMKASFPRPFRTNELAGFIEKYVGSTYVKIFDEFQISSNSRFDKHFVALTLAQQFKVFVESDKSDVPDIIAPTYQNFLDNPSATQRSMDETNVPLHVGDRVDLINQAAKNYTVGMNKKFLHQWKLKNSGKVEWRNRKLIFVNNDKKEVRVKAIPSEIVIPDIKPDKFVDIETEFDSRAFEGVFTTMWKMVDQDGNDCFPNQKWLFDVNIKVEFRLED
;
A
#
# COMPACT_ATOMS: atom_id res chain seq x y z
N MET A 1 -23.50 -1.22 -0.77
CA MET A 1 -22.78 -1.97 -1.84
C MET A 1 -21.95 -3.07 -1.21
N GLU A 2 -22.03 -4.30 -1.71
CA GLU A 2 -21.14 -5.39 -1.32
C GLU A 2 -19.84 -5.38 -2.13
N ILE A 3 -18.75 -5.88 -1.55
CA ILE A 3 -17.45 -5.93 -2.22
C ILE A 3 -17.46 -6.71 -3.53
N ARG A 4 -18.27 -7.77 -3.63
CA ARG A 4 -18.44 -8.55 -4.87
C ARG A 4 -19.02 -7.70 -6.00
N GLU A 5 -20.07 -6.95 -5.67
CA GLU A 5 -20.73 -6.04 -6.62
C GLU A 5 -19.73 -4.99 -7.09
N TYR A 6 -19.04 -4.35 -6.14
CA TYR A 6 -18.00 -3.36 -6.44
C TYR A 6 -16.90 -3.92 -7.36
N LEU A 7 -16.33 -5.09 -7.03
CA LEU A 7 -15.26 -5.69 -7.83
C LEU A 7 -15.73 -6.06 -9.25
N SER A 8 -16.97 -6.52 -9.40
CA SER A 8 -17.57 -6.83 -10.70
C SER A 8 -17.76 -5.56 -11.53
N LYS A 9 -18.35 -4.53 -10.96
CA LYS A 9 -18.55 -3.22 -11.61
C LYS A 9 -17.22 -2.59 -12.00
N LEU A 10 -16.24 -2.61 -11.08
CA LEU A 10 -14.92 -2.06 -11.33
C LEU A 10 -14.23 -2.78 -12.51
N LYS A 11 -14.21 -4.12 -12.50
CA LYS A 11 -13.62 -4.87 -13.60
C LYS A 11 -14.30 -4.64 -14.94
N ASN A 12 -15.64 -4.55 -14.95
CA ASN A 12 -16.43 -4.29 -16.17
C ASN A 12 -16.17 -2.90 -16.74
N GLY A 13 -16.03 -1.90 -15.89
CA GLY A 13 -15.79 -0.51 -16.27
C GLY A 13 -14.36 -0.24 -16.74
N LEU A 14 -13.38 -1.05 -16.33
CA LEU A 14 -11.97 -0.88 -16.68
C LEU A 14 -11.57 -1.66 -17.94
N THR A 15 -10.54 -1.18 -18.64
CA THR A 15 -9.96 -1.85 -19.81
C THR A 15 -9.01 -3.02 -19.44
N TYR A 16 -9.13 -3.55 -18.23
CA TYR A 16 -8.30 -4.64 -17.73
C TYR A 16 -8.60 -5.97 -18.46
N LYS A 17 -7.59 -6.56 -19.11
CA LYS A 17 -7.76 -7.75 -19.96
C LYS A 17 -7.60 -9.08 -19.21
N GLY A 18 -7.10 -9.09 -17.99
CA GLY A 18 -6.91 -10.31 -17.18
C GLY A 18 -8.25 -10.92 -16.72
N ASN A 19 -8.19 -12.17 -16.29
CA ASN A 19 -9.35 -12.81 -15.66
C ASN A 19 -9.64 -12.22 -14.27
N GLN A 20 -10.75 -12.63 -13.64
CA GLN A 20 -11.17 -12.11 -12.35
C GLN A 20 -10.14 -12.33 -11.24
N SER A 21 -9.49 -13.50 -11.23
CA SER A 21 -8.49 -13.84 -10.20
C SER A 21 -7.24 -12.96 -10.33
N ALA A 22 -6.75 -12.75 -11.56
CA ALA A 22 -5.63 -11.86 -11.83
C ALA A 22 -5.96 -10.41 -11.44
N PHE A 23 -7.16 -9.94 -11.81
CA PHE A 23 -7.59 -8.59 -11.47
C PHE A 23 -7.60 -8.33 -9.95
N VAL A 24 -8.21 -9.25 -9.18
CA VAL A 24 -8.22 -9.11 -7.71
C VAL A 24 -6.82 -9.14 -7.14
N THR A 25 -5.96 -10.03 -7.63
CA THR A 25 -4.56 -10.11 -7.18
C THR A 25 -3.83 -8.80 -7.42
N ASP A 26 -3.91 -8.26 -8.63
CA ASP A 26 -3.20 -7.03 -8.99
C ASP A 26 -3.75 -5.81 -8.24
N LEU A 27 -5.07 -5.75 -8.05
CA LEU A 27 -5.73 -4.71 -7.27
C LEU A 27 -5.28 -4.73 -5.81
N PHE A 28 -5.21 -5.89 -5.17
CA PHE A 28 -4.75 -6.01 -3.79
C PHE A 28 -3.26 -5.71 -3.65
N GLN A 29 -2.44 -6.10 -4.61
CA GLN A 29 -1.03 -5.72 -4.64
C GLN A 29 -0.85 -4.20 -4.79
N ALA A 30 -1.66 -3.57 -5.62
CA ALA A 30 -1.62 -2.14 -5.81
C ALA A 30 -1.97 -1.35 -4.54
N CYS A 31 -2.80 -1.91 -3.66
CA CYS A 31 -3.08 -1.31 -2.36
C CYS A 31 -1.92 -1.42 -1.36
N GLY A 32 -0.81 -2.04 -1.73
CA GLY A 32 0.26 -2.36 -0.80
C GLY A 32 -0.09 -3.52 0.12
N SER A 33 -1.07 -4.36 -0.24
CA SER A 33 -1.34 -5.63 0.44
C SER A 33 -0.25 -6.64 0.11
N ASN A 34 0.70 -6.75 1.01
CA ASN A 34 1.87 -7.62 0.82
C ASN A 34 1.60 -9.08 1.19
N HIS A 35 0.42 -9.37 1.73
CA HIS A 35 0.04 -10.69 2.24
C HIS A 35 -0.79 -11.51 1.26
N PHE A 36 -1.05 -11.02 0.07
CA PHE A 36 -1.52 -11.87 -1.02
C PHE A 36 -0.35 -12.72 -1.52
N LEU A 37 0.03 -13.68 -0.70
CA LEU A 37 1.04 -14.67 -1.02
C LEU A 37 0.66 -15.44 -2.30
N PRO A 38 1.62 -15.96 -3.06
CA PRO A 38 1.35 -16.79 -4.24
C PRO A 38 0.33 -17.90 -3.98
N GLU A 39 0.37 -18.51 -2.81
CA GLU A 39 -0.59 -19.55 -2.38
C GLU A 39 -2.01 -19.01 -2.20
N GLN A 40 -2.17 -17.77 -1.78
CA GLN A 40 -3.48 -17.11 -1.68
C GLN A 40 -3.98 -16.61 -3.04
N ARG A 41 -3.10 -16.40 -4.02
CA ARG A 41 -3.49 -16.03 -5.40
C ARG A 41 -4.35 -17.11 -6.06
N ASN A 42 -4.06 -18.37 -5.79
CA ASN A 42 -4.78 -19.52 -6.32
C ASN A 42 -5.84 -20.06 -5.34
N SER A 43 -5.99 -19.43 -4.19
CA SER A 43 -6.85 -19.95 -3.13
C SER A 43 -8.32 -19.69 -3.41
N SER A 44 -9.15 -20.49 -2.74
CA SER A 44 -10.60 -20.29 -2.69
C SER A 44 -11.01 -18.90 -2.21
N THR A 45 -10.11 -18.15 -1.56
CA THR A 45 -10.34 -16.83 -0.99
C THR A 45 -10.63 -15.77 -2.06
N GLN A 46 -9.86 -15.73 -3.14
CA GLN A 46 -10.12 -14.81 -4.27
C GLN A 46 -11.43 -15.15 -4.98
N LYS A 47 -11.70 -16.45 -5.16
CA LYS A 47 -12.98 -16.92 -5.68
C LYS A 47 -14.13 -16.58 -4.75
N ASN A 48 -13.91 -16.58 -3.44
CA ASN A 48 -14.90 -16.28 -2.42
C ASN A 48 -15.28 -14.80 -2.38
N LEU A 49 -14.38 -13.87 -2.63
CA LEU A 49 -14.71 -12.45 -2.74
C LEU A 49 -15.71 -12.20 -3.87
N PHE A 50 -15.50 -12.83 -5.04
CA PHE A 50 -16.47 -12.79 -6.13
C PHE A 50 -17.77 -13.56 -5.86
N LYS A 51 -17.80 -14.42 -4.85
CA LYS A 51 -19.02 -15.12 -4.40
C LYS A 51 -19.78 -14.38 -3.28
N GLY A 52 -19.39 -13.16 -2.97
CA GLY A 52 -20.08 -12.32 -1.99
C GLY A 52 -19.70 -12.59 -0.54
N ARG A 53 -18.58 -13.23 -0.27
CA ARG A 53 -18.06 -13.34 1.10
C ARG A 53 -17.35 -12.05 1.50
N PRO A 54 -17.54 -11.55 2.73
CA PRO A 54 -16.85 -10.35 3.21
C PRO A 54 -15.34 -10.57 3.27
N LEU A 55 -14.58 -9.49 3.25
CA LEU A 55 -13.17 -9.52 3.61
C LEU A 55 -13.01 -10.03 5.04
N THR A 56 -12.19 -11.07 5.22
CA THR A 56 -11.88 -11.57 6.56
C THR A 56 -11.04 -10.57 7.34
N GLY A 57 -11.07 -10.67 8.68
CA GLY A 57 -10.24 -9.83 9.54
C GLY A 57 -8.75 -9.96 9.23
N GLU A 58 -8.28 -11.16 8.90
CA GLU A 58 -6.90 -11.43 8.49
C GLU A 58 -6.54 -10.71 7.18
N MET A 59 -7.43 -10.77 6.17
CA MET A 59 -7.23 -10.04 4.93
C MET A 59 -7.20 -8.53 5.14
N LYS A 60 -8.11 -7.99 5.96
CA LYS A 60 -8.12 -6.56 6.30
C LYS A 60 -6.88 -6.14 7.06
N ALA A 61 -6.36 -6.97 7.96
CA ALA A 61 -5.12 -6.72 8.68
C ALA A 61 -3.88 -6.70 7.76
N SER A 62 -3.98 -7.30 6.56
CA SER A 62 -2.90 -7.31 5.57
C SER A 62 -2.70 -5.98 4.85
N PHE A 63 -3.68 -5.10 4.89
CA PHE A 63 -3.55 -3.78 4.26
C PHE A 63 -2.78 -2.80 5.14
N PRO A 64 -1.98 -1.90 4.54
CA PRO A 64 -1.28 -0.86 5.29
C PRO A 64 -2.26 0.09 5.98
N ARG A 65 -1.86 0.63 7.11
CA ARG A 65 -2.64 1.64 7.81
C ARG A 65 -1.76 2.87 8.08
N PRO A 66 -2.12 4.05 7.55
CA PRO A 66 -3.32 4.33 6.76
C PRO A 66 -3.33 3.62 5.40
N PHE A 67 -4.53 3.40 4.86
CA PHE A 67 -4.72 2.74 3.58
C PHE A 67 -4.10 3.56 2.44
N ARG A 68 -3.37 2.92 1.53
CA ARG A 68 -2.64 3.58 0.43
C ARG A 68 -3.55 3.88 -0.76
N THR A 69 -4.47 4.83 -0.57
CA THR A 69 -5.49 5.18 -1.57
C THR A 69 -4.86 5.63 -2.90
N ASN A 70 -3.78 6.43 -2.84
CA ASN A 70 -3.16 6.98 -4.04
C ASN A 70 -2.43 5.91 -4.88
N GLU A 71 -1.83 4.91 -4.23
CA GLU A 71 -1.20 3.78 -4.94
C GLU A 71 -2.26 2.97 -5.69
N LEU A 72 -3.40 2.69 -5.04
CA LEU A 72 -4.53 2.03 -5.67
C LEU A 72 -5.13 2.88 -6.80
N ALA A 73 -5.31 4.18 -6.58
CA ALA A 73 -5.79 5.09 -7.61
C ALA A 73 -4.86 5.09 -8.83
N GLY A 74 -3.54 5.15 -8.64
CA GLY A 74 -2.57 5.04 -9.71
C GLY A 74 -2.65 3.73 -10.51
N PHE A 75 -2.96 2.62 -9.84
CA PHE A 75 -3.23 1.35 -10.51
C PHE A 75 -4.52 1.41 -11.34
N ILE A 76 -5.63 1.85 -10.75
CA ILE A 76 -6.92 1.96 -11.43
C ILE A 76 -6.83 2.89 -12.63
N GLU A 77 -6.18 4.03 -12.48
CA GLU A 77 -5.99 5.05 -13.51
C GLU A 77 -5.36 4.49 -14.79
N LYS A 78 -4.45 3.53 -14.70
CA LYS A 78 -3.86 2.86 -15.87
C LYS A 78 -4.90 2.20 -16.77
N TYR A 79 -5.98 1.71 -16.17
CA TYR A 79 -7.03 0.94 -16.86
C TYR A 79 -8.32 1.74 -17.12
N VAL A 80 -8.41 2.97 -16.65
CA VAL A 80 -9.49 3.88 -17.06
C VAL A 80 -9.23 4.27 -18.51
N GLY A 81 -10.00 3.69 -19.42
CA GLY A 81 -9.87 3.93 -20.86
C GLY A 81 -10.64 5.15 -21.35
N SER A 82 -10.53 5.41 -22.65
CA SER A 82 -11.32 6.45 -23.32
C SER A 82 -12.84 6.18 -23.28
N THR A 83 -13.25 4.94 -23.04
CA THR A 83 -14.65 4.53 -22.87
C THR A 83 -15.10 4.57 -21.41
N TYR A 84 -14.73 5.62 -20.68
CA TYR A 84 -15.08 5.84 -19.27
C TYR A 84 -16.60 5.82 -18.99
N VAL A 85 -17.42 5.97 -20.04
CA VAL A 85 -18.88 5.87 -19.96
C VAL A 85 -19.32 4.60 -19.26
N LYS A 86 -18.63 3.48 -19.46
CA LYS A 86 -18.93 2.23 -18.75
C LYS A 86 -18.74 2.34 -17.23
N ILE A 87 -17.74 3.10 -16.78
CA ILE A 87 -17.54 3.35 -15.35
C ILE A 87 -18.67 4.21 -14.80
N PHE A 88 -19.06 5.23 -15.54
CA PHE A 88 -20.16 6.11 -15.17
C PHE A 88 -21.47 5.34 -15.05
N ASP A 89 -21.77 4.46 -16.03
CA ASP A 89 -22.97 3.62 -16.03
C ASP A 89 -22.94 2.62 -14.85
N GLU A 90 -21.85 1.91 -14.66
CA GLU A 90 -21.71 0.90 -13.59
C GLU A 90 -21.85 1.51 -12.19
N PHE A 91 -21.33 2.71 -11.97
CA PHE A 91 -21.33 3.38 -10.68
C PHE A 91 -22.30 4.55 -10.57
N GLN A 92 -23.25 4.67 -11.51
CA GLN A 92 -24.30 5.68 -11.50
C GLN A 92 -23.78 7.12 -11.38
N ILE A 93 -22.59 7.39 -11.94
CA ILE A 93 -22.06 8.73 -12.08
C ILE A 93 -22.83 9.41 -13.20
N SER A 94 -23.28 10.64 -12.99
CA SER A 94 -24.03 11.38 -14.02
C SER A 94 -23.24 11.49 -15.32
N SER A 95 -23.85 11.10 -16.45
CA SER A 95 -23.25 11.22 -17.78
C SER A 95 -22.91 12.66 -18.19
N ASN A 96 -23.53 13.64 -17.52
CA ASN A 96 -23.26 15.06 -17.73
C ASN A 96 -22.08 15.58 -16.90
N SER A 97 -21.53 14.75 -16.00
CA SER A 97 -20.36 15.13 -15.20
C SER A 97 -19.12 15.25 -16.10
N ARG A 98 -18.31 16.29 -15.85
CA ARG A 98 -17.03 16.42 -16.54
C ARG A 98 -16.17 15.18 -16.24
N PHE A 99 -15.59 14.60 -17.27
CA PHE A 99 -14.67 13.48 -17.08
C PHE A 99 -13.29 13.97 -16.62
N ASP A 100 -12.84 13.42 -15.50
CA ASP A 100 -11.48 13.56 -15.01
C ASP A 100 -10.98 12.18 -14.61
N LYS A 101 -10.01 11.65 -15.35
CA LYS A 101 -9.49 10.30 -15.21
C LYS A 101 -8.92 10.03 -13.81
N HIS A 102 -8.21 11.00 -13.28
CA HIS A 102 -7.59 10.93 -11.98
C HIS A 102 -8.62 10.88 -10.86
N PHE A 103 -9.63 11.77 -10.90
CA PHE A 103 -10.68 11.79 -9.89
C PHE A 103 -11.57 10.55 -9.94
N VAL A 104 -11.81 9.99 -11.13
CA VAL A 104 -12.48 8.68 -11.26
C VAL A 104 -11.68 7.62 -10.51
N ALA A 105 -10.38 7.51 -10.76
CA ALA A 105 -9.53 6.52 -10.12
C ALA A 105 -9.46 6.69 -8.60
N LEU A 106 -9.35 7.92 -8.12
CA LEU A 106 -9.37 8.25 -6.69
C LEU A 106 -10.67 7.86 -6.02
N THR A 107 -11.80 8.20 -6.65
CA THR A 107 -13.13 7.89 -6.12
C THR A 107 -13.32 6.38 -5.95
N LEU A 108 -12.89 5.61 -6.95
CA LEU A 108 -12.93 4.15 -6.90
C LEU A 108 -12.01 3.60 -5.81
N ALA A 109 -10.82 4.16 -5.66
CA ALA A 109 -9.89 3.77 -4.59
C ALA A 109 -10.43 4.11 -3.19
N GLN A 110 -11.13 5.24 -3.03
CA GLN A 110 -11.79 5.61 -1.78
C GLN A 110 -12.90 4.62 -1.40
N GLN A 111 -13.71 4.18 -2.36
CA GLN A 111 -14.71 3.14 -2.09
C GLN A 111 -14.07 1.84 -1.62
N PHE A 112 -12.96 1.44 -2.22
CA PHE A 112 -12.25 0.24 -1.76
C PHE A 112 -11.68 0.39 -0.35
N LYS A 113 -11.17 1.58 0.00
CA LYS A 113 -10.74 1.90 1.37
C LYS A 113 -11.87 1.68 2.37
N VAL A 114 -13.10 2.11 2.04
CA VAL A 114 -14.26 1.91 2.93
C VAL A 114 -14.51 0.42 3.19
N PHE A 115 -14.38 -0.46 2.20
CA PHE A 115 -14.47 -1.92 2.43
C PHE A 115 -13.39 -2.45 3.36
N VAL A 116 -12.15 -1.98 3.20
CA VAL A 116 -11.02 -2.45 4.02
C VAL A 116 -11.14 -1.98 5.46
N GLU A 117 -11.61 -0.77 5.69
CA GLU A 117 -11.70 -0.15 7.02
C GLU A 117 -13.00 -0.47 7.76
N SER A 118 -14.06 -0.87 7.06
CA SER A 118 -15.35 -1.22 7.65
C SER A 118 -15.37 -2.64 8.20
N ASP A 119 -16.03 -2.84 9.33
CA ASP A 119 -16.31 -4.18 9.86
C ASP A 119 -17.55 -4.84 9.22
N LYS A 120 -18.28 -4.09 8.39
CA LYS A 120 -19.49 -4.54 7.70
C LYS A 120 -19.14 -5.09 6.31
N SER A 121 -19.92 -6.08 5.86
CA SER A 121 -19.83 -6.64 4.50
C SER A 121 -20.53 -5.77 3.46
N ASP A 122 -21.54 -5.03 3.88
CA ASP A 122 -22.25 -4.03 3.07
C ASP A 122 -21.88 -2.63 3.56
N VAL A 123 -21.35 -1.81 2.67
CA VAL A 123 -20.89 -0.47 2.98
C VAL A 123 -21.62 0.56 2.10
N PRO A 124 -21.73 1.82 2.54
CA PRO A 124 -22.32 2.88 1.72
C PRO A 124 -21.62 2.99 0.37
N ASP A 125 -22.40 3.21 -0.68
CA ASP A 125 -21.87 3.64 -1.98
C ASP A 125 -21.55 5.12 -1.89
N ILE A 126 -20.26 5.45 -1.94
CA ILE A 126 -19.79 6.83 -1.87
C ILE A 126 -19.25 7.35 -3.21
N ILE A 127 -19.34 6.55 -4.29
CA ILE A 127 -18.62 6.83 -5.55
C ILE A 127 -19.15 8.11 -6.20
N ALA A 128 -20.43 8.16 -6.54
CA ALA A 128 -20.97 9.33 -7.23
C ALA A 128 -20.82 10.63 -6.40
N PRO A 129 -21.18 10.67 -5.10
CA PRO A 129 -21.02 11.89 -4.32
C PRO A 129 -19.54 12.29 -4.10
N THR A 130 -18.63 11.33 -3.97
CA THR A 130 -17.19 11.63 -3.83
C THR A 130 -16.64 12.20 -5.14
N TYR A 131 -17.02 11.63 -6.28
CA TYR A 131 -16.61 12.14 -7.59
C TYR A 131 -17.05 13.57 -7.81
N GLN A 132 -18.33 13.86 -7.52
CA GLN A 132 -18.87 15.21 -7.63
C GLN A 132 -18.13 16.19 -6.72
N ASN A 133 -17.87 15.79 -5.47
CA ASN A 133 -17.09 16.62 -4.55
C ASN A 133 -15.68 16.93 -5.06
N PHE A 134 -15.01 15.98 -5.70
CA PHE A 134 -13.69 16.22 -6.30
C PHE A 134 -13.77 17.19 -7.48
N LEU A 135 -14.82 17.11 -8.30
CA LEU A 135 -15.03 18.05 -9.41
C LEU A 135 -15.30 19.46 -8.91
N ASP A 136 -16.08 19.58 -7.84
CA ASP A 136 -16.47 20.89 -7.27
C ASP A 136 -15.32 21.55 -6.50
N ASN A 137 -14.42 20.74 -5.91
CA ASN A 137 -13.35 21.20 -5.05
C ASN A 137 -11.96 20.66 -5.47
N PRO A 138 -11.52 20.85 -6.73
CA PRO A 138 -10.28 20.25 -7.23
C PRO A 138 -9.04 20.71 -6.46
N SER A 139 -9.00 21.98 -6.05
CA SER A 139 -7.87 22.53 -5.29
C SER A 139 -7.78 22.01 -3.84
N ALA A 140 -8.91 21.75 -3.20
CA ALA A 140 -8.94 21.15 -1.88
C ALA A 140 -8.49 19.68 -1.93
N THR A 141 -8.91 18.94 -2.97
CA THR A 141 -8.50 17.57 -3.19
C THR A 141 -7.00 17.47 -3.48
N GLN A 142 -6.47 18.33 -4.34
CA GLN A 142 -5.04 18.42 -4.62
C GLN A 142 -4.25 18.71 -3.34
N ARG A 143 -4.69 19.68 -2.52
CA ARG A 143 -4.04 20.01 -1.24
C ARG A 143 -4.09 18.85 -0.24
N SER A 144 -5.23 18.19 -0.08
CA SER A 144 -5.34 17.05 0.83
C SER A 144 -4.47 15.87 0.42
N MET A 145 -4.20 15.72 -0.86
CA MET A 145 -3.28 14.71 -1.40
C MET A 145 -1.82 15.11 -1.19
N ASP A 146 -1.51 16.38 -1.41
CA ASP A 146 -0.17 16.94 -1.18
C ASP A 146 0.16 16.97 0.32
N GLU A 147 -0.81 17.34 1.18
CA GLU A 147 -0.63 17.35 2.63
C GLU A 147 -0.41 15.96 3.22
N THR A 148 -1.01 14.90 2.64
CA THR A 148 -0.77 13.53 3.11
C THR A 148 0.64 13.02 2.80
N ASN A 149 1.34 13.61 1.84
CA ASN A 149 2.66 13.19 1.41
C ASN A 149 3.74 14.27 1.56
N VAL A 150 3.42 15.38 2.24
CA VAL A 150 4.41 16.45 2.46
C VAL A 150 5.55 15.91 3.33
N PRO A 151 6.77 15.90 2.81
CA PRO A 151 7.94 15.56 3.61
C PRO A 151 8.25 16.68 4.60
N LEU A 152 8.97 16.36 5.68
CA LEU A 152 9.41 17.35 6.66
C LEU A 152 10.25 18.45 6.01
N HIS A 153 11.13 18.08 5.11
CA HIS A 153 11.96 19.01 4.35
C HIS A 153 11.36 19.23 2.96
N VAL A 154 10.95 20.46 2.67
CA VAL A 154 10.30 20.82 1.40
C VAL A 154 11.17 20.44 0.20
N GLY A 155 10.61 19.67 -0.72
CA GLY A 155 11.31 19.16 -1.90
C GLY A 155 12.07 17.85 -1.68
N ASP A 156 11.97 17.26 -0.49
CA ASP A 156 12.49 15.93 -0.20
C ASP A 156 11.64 14.83 -0.82
N ARG A 157 12.28 13.79 -1.35
CA ARG A 157 11.59 12.64 -1.92
C ARG A 157 12.51 11.43 -1.94
N VAL A 158 11.93 10.28 -1.66
CA VAL A 158 12.61 8.99 -1.74
C VAL A 158 11.83 8.03 -2.63
N ASP A 159 12.55 7.35 -3.52
CA ASP A 159 12.01 6.21 -4.28
C ASP A 159 12.71 4.93 -3.82
N LEU A 160 11.92 3.89 -3.55
CA LEU A 160 12.44 2.54 -3.29
C LEU A 160 12.52 1.79 -4.63
N ILE A 161 13.72 1.37 -5.00
CA ILE A 161 13.98 0.76 -6.30
C ILE A 161 13.66 -0.75 -6.30
N ASN A 162 13.86 -1.42 -5.16
CA ASN A 162 13.70 -2.86 -5.01
C ASN A 162 12.47 -3.25 -4.18
N GLN A 163 11.35 -2.56 -4.33
CA GLN A 163 10.12 -2.79 -3.56
C GLN A 163 9.61 -4.25 -3.62
N ALA A 164 9.88 -4.96 -4.71
CA ALA A 164 9.47 -6.36 -4.85
C ALA A 164 10.17 -7.31 -3.86
N ALA A 165 11.32 -6.93 -3.33
CA ALA A 165 12.13 -7.75 -2.45
C ALA A 165 11.79 -7.59 -0.95
N LYS A 166 10.68 -6.95 -0.60
CA LYS A 166 10.31 -6.67 0.80
C LYS A 166 9.41 -7.73 1.46
N ASN A 167 9.14 -8.84 0.79
CA ASN A 167 8.26 -9.90 1.28
C ASN A 167 9.06 -11.19 1.46
N TYR A 168 9.08 -11.71 2.68
CA TYR A 168 9.83 -12.89 3.04
C TYR A 168 8.91 -13.98 3.60
N THR A 169 9.24 -15.25 3.30
CA THR A 169 8.71 -16.42 4.01
C THR A 169 9.90 -17.19 4.57
N VAL A 170 9.98 -17.28 5.89
CA VAL A 170 11.12 -17.86 6.60
C VAL A 170 10.65 -18.83 7.68
N GLY A 171 11.52 -19.78 8.07
CA GLY A 171 11.29 -20.62 9.24
C GLY A 171 11.46 -19.84 10.55
N MET A 172 11.01 -20.44 11.68
CA MET A 172 11.29 -19.93 13.02
C MET A 172 12.79 -19.94 13.30
N ASN A 173 13.25 -19.01 14.16
CA ASN A 173 14.64 -18.88 14.60
C ASN A 173 15.66 -18.78 13.45
N LYS A 174 15.25 -18.23 12.32
CA LYS A 174 16.12 -17.99 11.18
C LYS A 174 16.49 -16.52 11.10
N LYS A 175 17.72 -16.29 10.67
CA LYS A 175 18.26 -14.97 10.35
C LYS A 175 18.32 -14.80 8.85
N PHE A 176 18.00 -13.62 8.37
CA PHE A 176 18.07 -13.29 6.95
C PHE A 176 18.34 -11.80 6.76
N LEU A 177 18.99 -11.47 5.65
CA LEU A 177 19.36 -10.12 5.28
C LEU A 177 18.24 -9.47 4.46
N HIS A 178 17.92 -8.23 4.77
CA HIS A 178 17.10 -7.37 3.91
C HIS A 178 17.90 -6.13 3.51
N GLN A 179 17.79 -5.78 2.23
CA GLN A 179 18.46 -4.62 1.65
C GLN A 179 17.44 -3.69 1.02
N TRP A 180 17.50 -2.41 1.38
CA TRP A 180 16.79 -1.35 0.66
C TRP A 180 17.74 -0.70 -0.33
N LYS A 181 17.27 -0.54 -1.56
CA LYS A 181 17.92 0.33 -2.54
C LYS A 181 17.10 1.61 -2.66
N LEU A 182 17.61 2.68 -2.09
CA LEU A 182 16.96 3.99 -2.04
C LEU A 182 17.53 4.92 -3.09
N LYS A 183 16.67 5.71 -3.72
CA LYS A 183 17.07 6.84 -4.57
C LYS A 183 16.59 8.11 -3.89
N ASN A 184 17.48 9.09 -3.75
CA ASN A 184 17.08 10.45 -3.44
C ASN A 184 16.52 11.09 -4.72
N SER A 185 15.22 11.00 -4.92
CA SER A 185 14.51 11.57 -6.09
C SER A 185 14.02 12.99 -5.84
N GLY A 186 14.35 13.56 -4.67
CA GLY A 186 14.04 14.93 -4.29
C GLY A 186 15.07 15.94 -4.75
N LYS A 187 14.91 17.17 -4.25
CA LYS A 187 15.82 18.30 -4.50
C LYS A 187 16.73 18.61 -3.31
N VAL A 188 16.51 17.93 -2.19
CA VAL A 188 17.22 18.12 -0.92
C VAL A 188 18.29 17.07 -0.78
N GLU A 189 19.53 17.47 -0.46
CA GLU A 189 20.60 16.53 -0.11
C GLU A 189 20.28 15.90 1.24
N TRP A 190 20.36 14.57 1.33
CA TRP A 190 20.21 13.87 2.61
C TRP A 190 21.52 13.96 3.37
N ARG A 191 21.47 14.51 4.59
CA ARG A 191 22.61 14.60 5.49
C ARG A 191 22.23 14.14 6.87
N ASN A 192 23.12 13.40 7.51
CA ASN A 192 22.96 12.91 8.89
C ASN A 192 21.61 12.19 9.13
N ARG A 193 21.15 11.42 8.15
CA ARG A 193 19.86 10.68 8.25
C ARG A 193 20.08 9.27 8.73
N LYS A 194 19.04 8.73 9.34
CA LYS A 194 19.00 7.34 9.80
C LYS A 194 17.69 6.69 9.43
N LEU A 195 17.71 5.39 9.18
CA LEU A 195 16.51 4.56 9.13
C LEU A 195 16.38 3.84 10.47
N ILE A 196 15.26 4.05 11.18
CA ILE A 196 15.02 3.47 12.49
C ILE A 196 13.82 2.52 12.49
N PHE A 197 13.94 1.40 13.19
CA PHE A 197 12.90 0.42 13.38
C PHE A 197 11.92 0.88 14.48
N VAL A 198 10.65 1.05 14.16
CA VAL A 198 9.67 1.73 15.02
C VAL A 198 8.81 0.77 15.85
N ASN A 199 8.72 -0.50 15.49
CA ASN A 199 7.82 -1.47 16.15
C ASN A 199 8.23 -1.84 17.58
N ASN A 200 9.19 -1.13 18.19
CA ASN A 200 9.78 -1.50 19.46
C ASN A 200 8.91 -1.26 20.70
N ASP A 201 7.78 -0.58 20.58
CA ASP A 201 6.97 -0.15 21.73
C ASP A 201 6.10 -1.25 22.34
N LYS A 202 6.12 -2.45 21.79
CA LYS A 202 5.38 -3.58 22.33
C LYS A 202 6.33 -4.54 23.07
N LYS A 203 5.95 -4.93 24.26
CA LYS A 203 6.72 -5.81 25.19
C LYS A 203 7.28 -7.11 24.58
N GLU A 204 6.86 -7.48 23.38
CA GLU A 204 7.33 -8.65 22.65
C GLU A 204 7.57 -8.31 21.18
N VAL A 205 8.80 -7.96 20.86
CA VAL A 205 9.23 -7.84 19.45
C VAL A 205 9.27 -9.25 18.84
N ARG A 206 8.33 -9.53 17.95
CA ARG A 206 8.19 -10.85 17.31
C ARG A 206 9.28 -11.12 16.27
N VAL A 207 9.70 -10.09 15.55
CA VAL A 207 10.82 -10.10 14.61
C VAL A 207 11.79 -9.02 15.04
N LYS A 208 13.05 -9.37 15.21
CA LYS A 208 14.11 -8.45 15.65
C LYS A 208 14.91 -7.99 14.43
N ALA A 209 15.27 -6.73 14.36
CA ALA A 209 16.20 -6.18 13.37
C ALA A 209 17.55 -5.86 14.02
N ILE A 210 18.64 -6.20 13.37
CA ILE A 210 20.02 -6.00 13.84
C ILE A 210 20.88 -5.46 12.69
N PRO A 211 21.28 -4.19 12.70
CA PRO A 211 20.91 -3.16 13.67
C PRO A 211 19.45 -2.69 13.50
N SER A 212 18.87 -2.17 14.58
CA SER A 212 17.55 -1.53 14.56
C SER A 212 17.59 -0.05 14.15
N GLU A 213 18.78 0.49 13.99
CA GLU A 213 19.08 1.85 13.53
C GLU A 213 20.20 1.79 12.50
N ILE A 214 19.97 2.31 11.31
CA ILE A 214 20.89 2.26 10.18
C ILE A 214 21.24 3.70 9.78
N VAL A 215 22.51 4.05 9.83
CA VAL A 215 22.97 5.35 9.34
C VAL A 215 22.92 5.37 7.82
N ILE A 216 22.28 6.40 7.25
CA ILE A 216 22.23 6.61 5.81
C ILE A 216 23.38 7.56 5.47
N PRO A 217 24.29 7.18 4.56
CA PRO A 217 25.34 8.09 4.08
C PRO A 217 24.73 9.37 3.48
N ASP A 218 25.52 10.44 3.41
CA ASP A 218 25.08 11.67 2.76
C ASP A 218 24.83 11.42 1.26
N ILE A 219 23.63 11.75 0.79
CA ILE A 219 23.17 11.43 -0.57
C ILE A 219 22.67 12.69 -1.27
N LYS A 220 23.33 13.05 -2.36
CA LYS A 220 22.89 14.13 -3.24
C LYS A 220 21.63 13.74 -4.03
N PRO A 221 20.85 14.73 -4.51
CA PRO A 221 19.76 14.47 -5.44
C PRO A 221 20.17 13.55 -6.60
N ASP A 222 19.22 12.70 -7.03
CA ASP A 222 19.37 11.69 -8.08
C ASP A 222 20.40 10.57 -7.83
N LYS A 223 20.97 10.48 -6.63
CA LYS A 223 21.88 9.39 -6.26
C LYS A 223 21.17 8.28 -5.49
N PHE A 224 21.81 7.10 -5.52
CA PHE A 224 21.33 5.88 -4.89
C PHE A 224 22.18 5.53 -3.66
N VAL A 225 21.58 4.80 -2.75
CA VAL A 225 22.25 4.14 -1.63
C VAL A 225 21.62 2.79 -1.40
N ASP A 226 22.47 1.80 -1.08
CA ASP A 226 22.04 0.50 -0.57
C ASP A 226 22.29 0.49 0.94
N ILE A 227 21.27 0.15 1.70
CA ILE A 227 21.34 -0.02 3.16
C ILE A 227 20.72 -1.35 3.55
N GLU A 228 21.19 -1.95 4.62
CA GLU A 228 20.80 -3.31 4.98
C GLU A 228 20.63 -3.53 6.49
N THR A 229 19.83 -4.52 6.85
CA THR A 229 19.69 -5.04 8.20
C THR A 229 19.50 -6.56 8.18
N GLU A 230 19.94 -7.23 9.22
CA GLU A 230 19.61 -8.63 9.46
C GLU A 230 18.33 -8.70 10.29
N PHE A 231 17.36 -9.50 9.84
CA PHE A 231 16.18 -9.86 10.62
C PHE A 231 16.37 -11.21 11.29
N ASP A 232 15.91 -11.31 12.54
CA ASP A 232 15.78 -12.54 13.30
C ASP A 232 14.29 -12.85 13.49
N SER A 233 13.81 -13.95 12.88
CA SER A 233 12.39 -14.34 12.92
C SER A 233 11.94 -14.85 14.27
N ARG A 234 12.85 -15.20 15.17
CA ARG A 234 12.58 -15.75 16.50
C ARG A 234 11.62 -16.96 16.47
N ALA A 235 11.03 -17.31 17.61
CA ALA A 235 10.21 -18.51 17.79
C ALA A 235 8.69 -18.22 17.69
N PHE A 236 8.27 -17.26 16.89
CA PHE A 236 6.86 -16.89 16.77
C PHE A 236 6.36 -17.07 15.33
N GLU A 237 5.45 -17.99 15.15
CA GLU A 237 4.75 -18.16 13.88
C GLU A 237 3.77 -17.00 13.64
N GLY A 238 3.63 -16.59 12.38
CA GLY A 238 2.67 -15.57 11.99
C GLY A 238 3.19 -14.66 10.88
N VAL A 239 2.42 -13.61 10.63
CA VAL A 239 2.77 -12.60 9.65
C VAL A 239 3.03 -11.28 10.36
N PHE A 240 4.20 -10.71 10.10
CA PHE A 240 4.69 -9.51 10.78
C PHE A 240 5.08 -8.47 9.74
N THR A 241 4.58 -7.25 9.90
CA THR A 241 5.03 -6.09 9.14
C THR A 241 5.92 -5.24 10.03
N THR A 242 7.18 -5.10 9.64
CA THR A 242 8.12 -4.21 10.32
C THR A 242 7.95 -2.80 9.80
N MET A 243 7.92 -1.81 10.68
CA MET A 243 7.82 -0.41 10.32
C MET A 243 9.14 0.30 10.53
N TRP A 244 9.55 1.07 9.54
CA TRP A 244 10.77 1.86 9.59
C TRP A 244 10.48 3.30 9.22
N LYS A 245 11.25 4.21 9.81
CA LYS A 245 11.17 5.64 9.53
C LYS A 245 12.54 6.18 9.18
N MET A 246 12.60 7.04 8.17
CA MET A 246 13.77 7.86 7.95
C MET A 246 13.68 9.09 8.85
N VAL A 247 14.66 9.29 9.70
CA VAL A 247 14.73 10.45 10.58
C VAL A 247 15.93 11.33 10.22
N ASP A 248 15.80 12.62 10.48
CA ASP A 248 16.89 13.59 10.37
C ASP A 248 17.81 13.56 11.62
N GLN A 249 18.78 14.45 11.67
CA GLN A 249 19.73 14.58 12.79
C GLN A 249 19.06 14.88 14.14
N ASP A 250 17.89 15.51 14.13
CA ASP A 250 17.13 15.89 15.32
C ASP A 250 16.11 14.80 15.72
N GLY A 251 16.07 13.69 14.99
CA GLY A 251 15.18 12.56 15.22
C GLY A 251 13.77 12.75 14.68
N ASN A 252 13.52 13.78 13.89
CA ASN A 252 12.22 14.02 13.30
C ASN A 252 12.00 13.12 12.07
N ASP A 253 10.79 12.58 11.93
CA ASP A 253 10.41 11.78 10.76
C ASP A 253 10.44 12.60 9.47
N CYS A 254 11.29 12.24 8.53
CA CYS A 254 11.44 12.94 7.26
C CYS A 254 10.19 12.81 6.37
N PHE A 255 9.41 11.75 6.56
CA PHE A 255 8.21 11.42 5.78
C PHE A 255 7.03 11.06 6.69
N PRO A 256 6.55 11.97 7.54
CA PRO A 256 5.65 11.68 8.65
C PRO A 256 4.31 11.07 8.22
N ASN A 257 3.88 11.36 7.00
CA ASN A 257 2.62 10.87 6.44
C ASN A 257 2.77 9.60 5.59
N GLN A 258 3.98 9.05 5.48
CA GLN A 258 4.30 7.85 4.69
C GLN A 258 4.72 6.68 5.59
N LYS A 259 3.89 6.33 6.55
CA LYS A 259 4.17 5.36 7.62
C LYS A 259 4.72 4.00 7.15
N TRP A 260 4.34 3.57 5.94
CA TRP A 260 4.69 2.27 5.37
C TRP A 260 5.70 2.34 4.24
N LEU A 261 6.39 3.47 4.13
CA LEU A 261 7.33 3.72 3.03
C LEU A 261 8.48 2.68 2.99
N PHE A 262 8.99 2.30 4.16
CA PHE A 262 10.13 1.38 4.30
C PHE A 262 9.74 0.03 4.94
N ASP A 263 8.47 -0.35 4.91
CA ASP A 263 7.98 -1.56 5.53
C ASP A 263 8.58 -2.83 4.91
N VAL A 264 8.78 -3.85 5.76
CA VAL A 264 9.17 -5.21 5.33
C VAL A 264 8.20 -6.20 5.94
N ASN A 265 7.70 -7.12 5.12
CA ASN A 265 6.73 -8.12 5.52
C ASN A 265 7.38 -9.47 5.64
N ILE A 266 7.16 -10.13 6.77
CA ILE A 266 7.83 -11.36 7.13
C ILE A 266 6.77 -12.36 7.58
N LYS A 267 6.59 -13.42 6.80
CA LYS A 267 5.83 -14.59 7.19
C LYS A 267 6.79 -15.59 7.83
N VAL A 268 6.55 -15.88 9.10
CA VAL A 268 7.31 -16.89 9.84
C VAL A 268 6.47 -18.15 9.94
N GLU A 269 7.01 -19.26 9.49
CA GLU A 269 6.34 -20.58 9.49
C GLU A 269 7.12 -21.55 10.37
N PHE A 270 6.36 -22.40 11.06
CA PHE A 270 6.96 -23.58 11.67
C PHE A 270 7.37 -24.53 10.54
N ARG A 271 8.65 -24.75 10.41
CA ARG A 271 9.21 -25.78 9.50
C ARG A 271 9.94 -26.79 10.37
N LEU A 272 9.54 -28.05 10.27
CA LEU A 272 10.38 -29.15 10.72
C LEU A 272 11.63 -29.11 9.82
N GLU A 273 12.80 -29.00 10.42
CA GLU A 273 14.05 -29.18 9.69
C GLU A 273 14.10 -30.67 9.30
N ASP A 274 14.17 -30.95 7.98
CA ASP A 274 14.42 -32.30 7.45
C ASP A 274 15.84 -32.75 7.79
#